data_2c7b5dc43d2ee4e15c9bab879d715a42
#
_entry.id   2c7b5dc43d2ee4e15c9bab879d715a42
#
_cell.length_a   1.000
_cell.length_b   1.000
_cell.length_c   1.000
_cell.angle_alpha   90.00
_cell.angle_beta   90.00
_cell.angle_gamma   90.00
#
_symmetry.space_group_name_H-M   'P 1'
#
loop_
_entity.id
_entity.type
_entity.pdbx_description
1 polymer ?
#
loop_
_entity_poly.entity_id
_entity_poly.type
_entity_poly.pdbx_seq_one_letter_code
_entity_poly.pdbx_strand_id
1 'polypeptide(L)'
;MNRIGILTAGGDTPALNATIYGAVIRANQLRVEVFGFIKGFNGLLNPEAPHVHLNPLLIPIPELDPARGGTILGASRDYVGSDDREIVLQAVSRLKRLQIDGLICVGGDGTLNGMMNLADHIPVVLAPKTIDNDLGLNYPDEVNEWVRSDENDPKSCRKEPGRPFRLEEMINYVTPGYASAVYVTSRSVQRIRTTAESHRRIAIIEVMGRDSGMIALGTAYGQPDLIMVPEVPIDPEILAEKVIRLIEIQKHALMVVSEGVRDASGRFLGDVTAGTDPAGNLIYRGAAETVKNMLVDQLSDHYFIGKRRHESAEAAIFVRKVGHDQRGGRPIRFDRLQAALLGAKAVELLLERRYSEIATLSYRDGGLEVESVESHKLRDRYGVIHYRPMAPSFYDAERMQPSAQGVEYLRTIFTNSVSHGDIEAILPMFSTGNLVQPYHSVNVDVHKRIRRLKL
;
A
#
# COMPACT_ATOMS: atom_id res chain seq x y z
N MET A 1 15.63 15.12 -23.52
CA MET A 1 15.97 14.40 -22.26
C MET A 1 16.62 13.08 -22.65
N ASN A 2 17.87 12.86 -22.21
CA ASN A 2 18.65 11.70 -22.60
C ASN A 2 18.84 10.71 -21.45
N ARG A 3 18.83 11.20 -20.21
CA ARG A 3 19.02 10.40 -18.99
C ARG A 3 17.99 10.76 -17.94
N ILE A 4 17.35 9.73 -17.39
CA ILE A 4 16.42 9.89 -16.28
C ILE A 4 16.88 9.08 -15.07
N GLY A 5 16.64 9.63 -13.88
CA GLY A 5 16.81 8.93 -12.62
C GLY A 5 15.52 8.26 -12.22
N ILE A 6 15.61 7.15 -11.48
CA ILE A 6 14.47 6.52 -10.82
C ILE A 6 14.86 6.11 -9.40
N LEU A 7 14.00 6.35 -8.44
CA LEU A 7 14.17 5.91 -7.06
C LEU A 7 12.89 5.31 -6.49
N THR A 8 13.05 4.42 -5.51
CA THR A 8 11.94 3.81 -4.77
C THR A 8 12.00 4.24 -3.31
N ALA A 9 10.92 4.82 -2.79
CA ALA A 9 10.87 5.35 -1.43
C ALA A 9 9.59 4.91 -0.68
N GLY A 10 9.62 5.07 0.64
CA GLY A 10 8.54 4.64 1.54
C GLY A 10 8.54 3.15 1.83
N GLY A 11 7.39 2.61 2.27
CA GLY A 11 7.23 1.20 2.59
C GLY A 11 7.36 0.28 1.38
N ASP A 12 7.74 -0.98 1.61
CA ASP A 12 7.85 -1.98 0.55
C ASP A 12 6.48 -2.41 0.00
N THR A 13 6.44 -2.79 -1.28
CA THR A 13 5.27 -3.42 -1.92
C THR A 13 5.72 -4.49 -2.92
N PRO A 14 4.86 -5.46 -3.24
CA PRO A 14 5.19 -6.47 -4.23
C PRO A 14 5.53 -5.93 -5.62
N ALA A 15 4.99 -4.75 -5.99
CA ALA A 15 4.97 -4.28 -7.38
C ALA A 15 6.11 -3.31 -7.78
N LEU A 16 7.07 -2.99 -6.89
CA LEU A 16 8.11 -1.99 -7.16
C LEU A 16 8.99 -2.34 -8.36
N ASN A 17 9.47 -3.58 -8.45
CA ASN A 17 10.27 -4.00 -9.59
C ASN A 17 9.50 -3.95 -10.91
N ALA A 18 8.19 -4.20 -10.89
CA ALA A 18 7.35 -4.08 -12.07
C ALA A 18 7.23 -2.63 -12.56
N THR A 19 7.13 -1.66 -11.62
CA THR A 19 7.14 -0.23 -11.96
C THR A 19 8.46 0.18 -12.60
N ILE A 20 9.59 -0.22 -12.00
CA ILE A 20 10.92 0.05 -12.55
C ILE A 20 11.07 -0.57 -13.94
N TYR A 21 10.63 -1.82 -14.10
CA TYR A 21 10.68 -2.54 -15.37
C TYR A 21 9.89 -1.82 -16.46
N GLY A 22 8.67 -1.39 -16.18
CA GLY A 22 7.84 -0.64 -17.13
C GLY A 22 8.49 0.68 -17.56
N ALA A 23 9.07 1.42 -16.61
CA ALA A 23 9.83 2.65 -16.90
C ALA A 23 11.04 2.36 -17.79
N VAL A 24 11.81 1.31 -17.49
CA VAL A 24 12.99 0.91 -18.27
C VAL A 24 12.62 0.48 -19.69
N ILE A 25 11.59 -0.35 -19.86
CA ILE A 25 11.13 -0.78 -21.19
C ILE A 25 10.68 0.41 -22.03
N ARG A 26 9.90 1.32 -21.44
CA ARG A 26 9.45 2.52 -22.17
C ARG A 26 10.60 3.45 -22.53
N ALA A 27 11.53 3.66 -21.61
CA ALA A 27 12.74 4.45 -21.86
C ALA A 27 13.58 3.86 -22.99
N ASN A 28 13.74 2.53 -23.07
CA ASN A 28 14.44 1.85 -24.17
C ASN A 28 13.81 2.12 -25.53
N GLN A 29 12.46 2.07 -25.61
CA GLN A 29 11.73 2.39 -26.83
C GLN A 29 11.99 3.85 -27.28
N LEU A 30 12.17 4.75 -26.33
CA LEU A 30 12.38 6.18 -26.54
C LEU A 30 13.87 6.58 -26.54
N ARG A 31 14.78 5.60 -26.46
CA ARG A 31 16.24 5.76 -26.45
C ARG A 31 16.75 6.65 -25.30
N VAL A 32 16.18 6.48 -24.11
CA VAL A 32 16.56 7.19 -22.89
C VAL A 32 17.27 6.23 -21.93
N GLU A 33 18.40 6.67 -21.37
CA GLU A 33 19.12 5.93 -20.32
C GLU A 33 18.43 6.09 -18.96
N VAL A 34 18.36 5.00 -18.16
CA VAL A 34 17.74 4.99 -16.85
C VAL A 34 18.75 4.65 -15.76
N PHE A 35 18.86 5.51 -14.76
CA PHE A 35 19.74 5.33 -13.60
C PHE A 35 18.93 5.16 -12.32
N GLY A 36 19.02 4.00 -11.69
CA GLY A 36 18.31 3.70 -10.43
C GLY A 36 19.15 4.08 -9.21
N PHE A 37 18.63 4.92 -8.32
CA PHE A 37 19.32 5.32 -7.08
C PHE A 37 19.07 4.29 -5.97
N ILE A 38 20.16 3.86 -5.32
CA ILE A 38 20.09 2.84 -4.27
C ILE A 38 19.57 3.44 -2.96
N LYS A 39 18.59 2.78 -2.33
CA LYS A 39 17.91 3.20 -1.09
C LYS A 39 17.17 4.54 -1.21
N GLY A 40 16.53 4.78 -2.36
CA GLY A 40 15.63 5.93 -2.52
C GLY A 40 16.30 7.28 -2.30
N PHE A 41 15.65 8.16 -1.56
CA PHE A 41 16.20 9.48 -1.23
C PHE A 41 17.51 9.40 -0.44
N ASN A 42 17.68 8.41 0.44
CA ASN A 42 18.92 8.21 1.19
C ASN A 42 20.14 8.08 0.24
N GLY A 43 20.00 7.29 -0.84
CA GLY A 43 21.05 7.17 -1.84
C GLY A 43 21.31 8.45 -2.60
N LEU A 44 20.28 9.25 -2.89
CA LEU A 44 20.42 10.55 -3.52
C LEU A 44 21.10 11.59 -2.59
N LEU A 45 20.80 11.50 -1.29
CA LEU A 45 21.40 12.34 -0.25
C LEU A 45 22.85 11.95 0.07
N ASN A 46 23.24 10.71 -0.20
CA ASN A 46 24.63 10.25 -0.02
C ASN A 46 25.57 11.01 -0.97
N PRO A 47 26.71 11.54 -0.46
CA PRO A 47 27.69 12.25 -1.31
C PRO A 47 28.17 11.47 -2.53
N GLU A 48 28.30 10.16 -2.43
CA GLU A 48 28.71 9.27 -3.52
C GLU A 48 27.57 8.94 -4.49
N ALA A 49 26.31 9.28 -4.16
CA ALA A 49 25.10 9.00 -4.95
C ALA A 49 25.12 7.58 -5.58
N PRO A 50 25.09 6.52 -4.78
CA PRO A 50 25.17 5.14 -5.29
C PRO A 50 24.00 4.85 -6.23
N HIS A 51 24.32 4.41 -7.44
CA HIS A 51 23.34 4.19 -8.51
C HIS A 51 23.70 3.01 -9.40
N VAL A 52 22.72 2.51 -10.13
CA VAL A 52 22.85 1.43 -11.12
C VAL A 52 22.34 1.94 -12.47
N HIS A 53 23.08 1.71 -13.54
CA HIS A 53 22.59 1.91 -14.91
C HIS A 53 21.66 0.74 -15.25
N LEU A 54 20.36 0.97 -15.32
CA LEU A 54 19.33 -0.07 -15.43
C LEU A 54 19.16 -0.61 -16.86
N ASN A 55 19.59 0.13 -17.87
CA ASN A 55 19.45 -0.22 -19.28
C ASN A 55 20.72 0.04 -20.12
N PRO A 56 21.88 -0.47 -19.73
CA PRO A 56 23.08 -0.35 -20.56
C PRO A 56 22.80 -0.88 -21.96
N LEU A 57 23.22 -0.14 -22.99
CA LEU A 57 22.94 -0.44 -24.41
C LEU A 57 21.43 -0.54 -24.73
N LEU A 58 20.57 0.13 -23.96
CA LEU A 58 19.12 0.09 -24.07
C LEU A 58 18.54 -1.32 -23.91
N ILE A 59 19.15 -2.13 -23.06
CA ILE A 59 18.69 -3.46 -22.67
C ILE A 59 18.53 -3.47 -21.16
N PRO A 60 17.38 -3.95 -20.60
CA PRO A 60 17.22 -4.08 -19.16
C PRO A 60 18.31 -4.99 -18.57
N ILE A 61 18.81 -4.66 -17.39
CA ILE A 61 19.71 -5.58 -16.69
C ILE A 61 18.97 -6.85 -16.28
N PRO A 62 19.61 -8.03 -16.29
CA PRO A 62 18.94 -9.31 -16.04
C PRO A 62 18.38 -9.45 -14.62
N GLU A 63 18.88 -8.67 -13.66
CA GLU A 63 18.37 -8.67 -12.29
C GLU A 63 16.98 -7.99 -12.16
N LEU A 64 16.56 -7.22 -13.16
CA LEU A 64 15.28 -6.50 -13.16
C LEU A 64 14.15 -7.41 -13.69
N ASP A 65 13.56 -8.18 -12.79
CA ASP A 65 12.44 -9.07 -13.06
C ASP A 65 11.13 -8.46 -12.53
N PRO A 66 10.14 -8.15 -13.38
CA PRO A 66 8.86 -7.59 -12.96
C PRO A 66 8.00 -8.56 -12.13
N ALA A 67 8.30 -9.85 -12.18
CA ALA A 67 7.64 -10.87 -11.38
C ALA A 67 8.25 -11.06 -9.99
N ARG A 68 9.38 -10.43 -9.72
CA ARG A 68 10.02 -10.44 -8.41
C ARG A 68 9.45 -9.33 -7.53
N GLY A 69 9.00 -9.68 -6.32
CA GLY A 69 8.53 -8.70 -5.34
C GLY A 69 9.64 -7.81 -4.79
N GLY A 70 9.23 -6.72 -4.15
CA GLY A 70 10.13 -5.72 -3.61
C GLY A 70 10.82 -4.89 -4.69
N THR A 71 12.00 -4.36 -4.37
CA THR A 71 12.79 -3.50 -5.26
C THR A 71 14.27 -3.89 -5.26
N ILE A 72 14.87 -4.01 -6.45
CA ILE A 72 16.32 -4.24 -6.62
C ILE A 72 17.15 -3.01 -6.22
N LEU A 73 16.52 -1.83 -6.15
CA LEU A 73 17.19 -0.59 -5.74
C LEU A 73 17.23 -0.42 -4.22
N GLY A 74 16.42 -1.18 -3.49
CA GLY A 74 16.15 -0.94 -2.08
C GLY A 74 15.30 0.33 -1.87
N ALA A 75 14.57 0.38 -0.77
CA ALA A 75 13.77 1.53 -0.37
C ALA A 75 14.25 2.05 0.99
N SER A 76 14.01 3.34 1.25
CA SER A 76 14.13 3.93 2.57
C SER A 76 12.92 4.82 2.86
N ARG A 77 12.70 5.09 4.16
CA ARG A 77 11.69 6.05 4.60
C ARG A 77 12.24 7.45 4.78
N ASP A 78 13.52 7.65 4.47
CA ASP A 78 14.10 8.99 4.42
C ASP A 78 13.44 9.80 3.31
N TYR A 79 13.25 11.06 3.55
CA TYR A 79 12.74 11.99 2.55
C TYR A 79 13.48 13.32 2.61
N VAL A 80 13.36 14.10 1.55
CA VAL A 80 13.97 15.44 1.49
C VAL A 80 13.00 16.43 2.12
N GLY A 81 13.31 16.92 3.31
CA GLY A 81 12.48 17.90 4.03
C GLY A 81 12.50 19.28 3.37
N SER A 82 11.42 20.06 3.54
CA SER A 82 11.32 21.44 3.05
C SER A 82 12.31 22.41 3.72
N ASP A 83 12.67 22.09 4.96
CA ASP A 83 13.42 23.01 5.84
C ASP A 83 14.92 22.97 5.58
N ASP A 84 15.40 22.04 4.74
CA ASP A 84 16.83 21.86 4.48
C ASP A 84 17.19 22.14 3.01
N ARG A 85 17.15 23.43 2.65
CA ARG A 85 17.47 23.93 1.31
C ARG A 85 18.87 23.50 0.84
N GLU A 86 19.84 23.39 1.75
CA GLU A 86 21.21 23.01 1.38
C GLU A 86 21.26 21.55 0.94
N ILE A 87 20.59 20.65 1.64
CA ILE A 87 20.47 19.23 1.28
C ILE A 87 19.81 19.06 -0.09
N VAL A 88 18.73 19.82 -0.36
CA VAL A 88 18.06 19.81 -1.67
C VAL A 88 19.04 20.20 -2.77
N LEU A 89 19.78 21.30 -2.61
CA LEU A 89 20.74 21.78 -3.62
C LEU A 89 21.90 20.79 -3.83
N GLN A 90 22.36 20.13 -2.78
CA GLN A 90 23.38 19.08 -2.89
C GLN A 90 22.85 17.88 -3.69
N ALA A 91 21.63 17.42 -3.42
CA ALA A 91 20.99 16.34 -4.19
C ALA A 91 20.87 16.70 -5.67
N VAL A 92 20.41 17.90 -5.98
CA VAL A 92 20.30 18.43 -7.35
C VAL A 92 21.68 18.53 -8.02
N SER A 93 22.71 18.98 -7.31
CA SER A 93 24.08 19.03 -7.83
C SER A 93 24.58 17.64 -8.25
N ARG A 94 24.31 16.60 -7.46
CA ARG A 94 24.66 15.20 -7.78
C ARG A 94 23.94 14.71 -9.03
N LEU A 95 22.63 14.99 -9.15
CA LEU A 95 21.85 14.66 -10.35
C LEU A 95 22.43 15.33 -11.59
N LYS A 96 22.80 16.61 -11.51
CA LYS A 96 23.45 17.34 -12.61
C LYS A 96 24.83 16.75 -12.98
N ARG A 97 25.66 16.38 -12.00
CA ARG A 97 26.96 15.71 -12.24
C ARG A 97 26.79 14.37 -12.94
N LEU A 98 25.70 13.65 -12.71
CA LEU A 98 25.35 12.42 -13.40
C LEU A 98 24.64 12.66 -14.74
N GLN A 99 24.41 13.92 -15.11
CA GLN A 99 23.67 14.32 -16.30
C GLN A 99 22.24 13.77 -16.31
N ILE A 100 21.60 13.75 -15.17
CA ILE A 100 20.21 13.33 -15.03
C ILE A 100 19.32 14.54 -15.36
N ASP A 101 18.48 14.38 -16.37
CA ASP A 101 17.59 15.43 -16.89
C ASP A 101 16.23 15.49 -16.16
N GLY A 102 15.83 14.41 -15.50
CA GLY A 102 14.58 14.29 -14.75
C GLY A 102 14.57 13.09 -13.84
N LEU A 103 13.67 13.07 -12.86
CA LEU A 103 13.61 12.05 -11.81
C LEU A 103 12.21 11.46 -11.71
N ILE A 104 12.11 10.14 -11.75
CA ILE A 104 10.91 9.38 -11.42
C ILE A 104 11.03 8.95 -9.96
N CYS A 105 10.07 9.37 -9.13
CA CYS A 105 9.91 8.91 -7.77
C CYS A 105 8.82 7.82 -7.74
N VAL A 106 9.13 6.66 -7.13
CA VAL A 106 8.16 5.57 -6.97
C VAL A 106 7.80 5.46 -5.50
N GLY A 107 6.54 5.79 -5.15
CA GLY A 107 6.13 5.81 -3.75
C GLY A 107 4.71 6.26 -3.47
N GLY A 108 4.38 6.47 -2.20
CA GLY A 108 3.12 7.00 -1.72
C GLY A 108 3.16 8.50 -1.43
N ASP A 109 2.27 8.98 -0.57
CA ASP A 109 2.11 10.37 -0.14
C ASP A 109 3.39 11.01 0.42
N GLY A 110 4.10 10.31 1.30
CA GLY A 110 5.39 10.78 1.83
C GLY A 110 6.44 10.96 0.72
N THR A 111 6.45 10.10 -0.29
CA THR A 111 7.35 10.24 -1.46
C THR A 111 6.93 11.42 -2.33
N LEU A 112 5.64 11.64 -2.50
CA LEU A 112 5.10 12.79 -3.21
C LEU A 112 5.52 14.10 -2.53
N ASN A 113 5.41 14.18 -1.21
CA ASN A 113 5.85 15.36 -0.46
C ASN A 113 7.37 15.59 -0.60
N GLY A 114 8.17 14.53 -0.47
CA GLY A 114 9.63 14.63 -0.59
C GLY A 114 10.11 15.02 -2.00
N MET A 115 9.45 14.54 -3.07
CA MET A 115 9.84 14.90 -4.42
C MET A 115 9.53 16.37 -4.77
N MET A 116 8.47 16.94 -4.17
CA MET A 116 8.09 18.33 -4.46
C MET A 116 9.15 19.33 -4.05
N ASN A 117 9.96 19.00 -3.04
CA ASN A 117 11.10 19.84 -2.65
C ASN A 117 12.24 19.85 -3.69
N LEU A 118 12.25 18.87 -4.61
CA LEU A 118 13.16 18.83 -5.75
C LEU A 118 12.57 19.50 -7.01
N ALA A 119 11.25 19.65 -7.07
CA ALA A 119 10.51 20.06 -8.27
C ALA A 119 10.91 21.44 -8.82
N ASP A 120 11.31 22.36 -7.94
CA ASP A 120 11.75 23.69 -8.32
C ASP A 120 13.13 23.70 -9.03
N HIS A 121 13.85 22.59 -8.97
CA HIS A 121 15.24 22.49 -9.41
C HIS A 121 15.48 21.47 -10.52
N ILE A 122 14.64 20.45 -10.61
CA ILE A 122 14.71 19.39 -11.62
C ILE A 122 13.32 18.87 -11.96
N PRO A 123 13.03 18.48 -13.22
CA PRO A 123 11.81 17.78 -13.57
C PRO A 123 11.60 16.52 -12.73
N VAL A 124 10.45 16.42 -12.06
CA VAL A 124 10.07 15.25 -11.24
C VAL A 124 8.67 14.77 -11.58
N VAL A 125 8.44 13.48 -11.48
CA VAL A 125 7.12 12.84 -11.61
C VAL A 125 7.00 11.70 -10.60
N LEU A 126 5.76 11.36 -10.20
CA LEU A 126 5.48 10.24 -9.32
C LEU A 126 4.85 9.08 -10.09
N ALA A 127 5.42 7.88 -9.95
CA ALA A 127 4.73 6.63 -10.20
C ALA A 127 4.22 6.10 -8.85
N PRO A 128 2.89 6.04 -8.61
CA PRO A 128 2.35 5.72 -7.30
C PRO A 128 2.53 4.25 -6.96
N LYS A 129 2.80 3.97 -5.69
CA LYS A 129 2.77 2.63 -5.11
C LYS A 129 2.45 2.71 -3.62
N THR A 130 1.47 1.97 -3.19
CA THR A 130 1.15 1.70 -1.78
C THR A 130 0.24 0.49 -1.71
N ILE A 131 0.43 -0.35 -0.68
CA ILE A 131 -0.51 -1.45 -0.45
C ILE A 131 -1.81 -0.94 0.18
N ASP A 132 -1.77 0.21 0.86
CA ASP A 132 -2.88 0.77 1.62
C ASP A 132 -3.95 1.39 0.71
N ASN A 133 -3.60 1.64 -0.58
CA ASN A 133 -4.47 2.22 -1.59
C ASN A 133 -5.05 3.59 -1.18
N ASP A 134 -4.25 4.35 -0.49
CA ASP A 134 -4.58 5.59 0.20
C ASP A 134 -4.09 6.86 -0.52
N LEU A 135 -3.51 6.74 -1.72
CA LEU A 135 -3.06 7.85 -2.55
C LEU A 135 -4.08 8.25 -3.60
N GLY A 136 -4.31 9.53 -3.75
CA GLY A 136 -5.28 10.12 -4.65
C GLY A 136 -6.52 10.63 -3.91
N LEU A 137 -7.61 10.81 -4.63
CA LEU A 137 -8.88 11.30 -4.11
C LEU A 137 -10.01 10.41 -4.62
N ASN A 138 -11.09 10.32 -3.83
CA ASN A 138 -12.32 9.67 -4.26
C ASN A 138 -13.08 10.52 -5.31
N TYR A 139 -12.89 11.85 -5.29
CA TYR A 139 -13.41 12.78 -6.29
C TYR A 139 -12.65 14.12 -6.21
N PRO A 140 -12.66 14.95 -7.27
CA PRO A 140 -11.81 16.14 -7.35
C PRO A 140 -11.96 17.15 -6.22
N ASP A 141 -13.19 17.35 -5.71
CA ASP A 141 -13.49 18.34 -4.69
C ASP A 141 -13.23 17.86 -3.26
N GLU A 142 -12.86 16.59 -3.07
CA GLU A 142 -12.64 15.98 -1.74
C GLU A 142 -11.55 16.71 -0.94
N VAL A 143 -10.60 17.38 -1.58
CA VAL A 143 -9.57 18.19 -0.92
C VAL A 143 -10.15 19.32 -0.06
N ASN A 144 -11.35 19.81 -0.41
CA ASN A 144 -12.02 20.89 0.29
C ASN A 144 -12.73 20.44 1.58
N GLU A 145 -12.87 19.15 1.79
CA GLU A 145 -13.50 18.54 2.96
C GLU A 145 -12.55 18.44 4.16
N TRP A 146 -11.27 18.73 3.96
CA TRP A 146 -10.30 18.78 5.04
C TRP A 146 -10.32 20.12 5.74
N VAL A 147 -10.74 20.13 7.00
CA VAL A 147 -10.91 21.32 7.82
C VAL A 147 -9.97 21.27 9.01
N ARG A 148 -9.31 22.39 9.30
CA ARG A 148 -8.48 22.55 10.51
C ARG A 148 -9.29 23.18 11.63
N SER A 149 -9.16 22.61 12.83
CA SER A 149 -9.68 23.22 14.06
C SER A 149 -8.76 24.31 14.61
N ASP A 150 -7.46 24.22 14.31
CA ASP A 150 -6.44 25.24 14.58
C ASP A 150 -5.65 25.48 13.29
N GLU A 151 -5.68 26.71 12.76
CA GLU A 151 -4.99 27.07 11.52
C GLU A 151 -3.46 26.94 11.62
N ASN A 152 -2.91 27.03 12.84
CA ASN A 152 -1.47 26.95 13.08
C ASN A 152 -0.98 25.51 13.32
N ASP A 153 -1.87 24.56 13.56
CA ASP A 153 -1.50 23.14 13.74
C ASP A 153 -1.91 22.29 12.52
N PRO A 154 -0.95 21.91 11.66
CA PRO A 154 -1.22 21.01 10.52
C PRO A 154 -1.84 19.66 10.91
N LYS A 155 -1.67 19.24 12.17
CA LYS A 155 -2.18 17.97 12.69
C LYS A 155 -3.62 18.05 13.20
N SER A 156 -4.15 19.26 13.38
CA SER A 156 -5.53 19.48 13.81
C SER A 156 -6.56 19.22 12.72
N CYS A 157 -6.16 18.66 11.60
CA CYS A 157 -6.99 18.47 10.43
C CYS A 157 -7.94 17.27 10.61
N ARG A 158 -9.20 17.49 10.28
CA ARG A 158 -10.21 16.43 10.21
C ARG A 158 -10.91 16.46 8.87
N LYS A 159 -11.35 15.29 8.41
CA LYS A 159 -12.18 15.20 7.21
C LYS A 159 -13.66 15.34 7.59
N GLU A 160 -14.36 16.21 6.90
CA GLU A 160 -15.82 16.32 7.00
C GLU A 160 -16.51 15.21 6.17
N PRO A 161 -17.78 14.90 6.47
CA PRO A 161 -18.53 13.93 5.68
C PRO A 161 -18.55 14.33 4.20
N GLY A 162 -18.19 13.36 3.35
CA GLY A 162 -18.16 13.55 1.91
C GLY A 162 -19.52 13.43 1.23
N ARG A 163 -19.57 13.73 -0.06
CA ARG A 163 -20.75 13.54 -0.91
C ARG A 163 -20.76 12.16 -1.58
N PRO A 164 -21.91 11.68 -2.03
CA PRO A 164 -21.97 10.57 -2.98
C PRO A 164 -21.20 10.90 -4.27
N PHE A 165 -20.52 9.92 -4.85
CA PHE A 165 -19.76 10.06 -6.08
C PHE A 165 -19.85 8.78 -6.92
N ARG A 166 -19.51 8.89 -8.19
CA ARG A 166 -19.43 7.74 -9.11
C ARG A 166 -17.98 7.28 -9.22
N LEU A 167 -17.77 5.99 -9.50
CA LEU A 167 -16.42 5.41 -9.61
C LEU A 167 -15.55 6.09 -10.67
N GLU A 168 -16.16 6.65 -11.72
CA GLU A 168 -15.49 7.42 -12.77
C GLU A 168 -14.92 8.75 -12.30
N GLU A 169 -15.35 9.26 -11.15
CA GLU A 169 -14.85 10.50 -10.57
C GLU A 169 -13.53 10.28 -9.81
N MET A 170 -13.19 9.03 -9.46
CA MET A 170 -12.00 8.74 -8.68
C MET A 170 -10.73 9.21 -9.42
N ILE A 171 -9.93 10.04 -8.74
CA ILE A 171 -8.69 10.59 -9.31
C ILE A 171 -7.64 9.49 -9.52
N ASN A 172 -7.55 8.57 -8.57
CA ASN A 172 -6.70 7.39 -8.71
C ASN A 172 -7.47 6.19 -8.17
N TYR A 173 -7.89 5.30 -9.05
CA TYR A 173 -8.75 4.18 -8.69
C TYR A 173 -8.04 3.21 -7.76
N VAL A 174 -6.82 2.80 -8.12
CA VAL A 174 -6.05 1.82 -7.36
C VAL A 174 -4.55 2.05 -7.52
N THR A 175 -3.80 1.81 -6.44
CA THR A 175 -2.33 1.84 -6.45
C THR A 175 -1.74 0.44 -6.56
N PRO A 176 -0.68 0.23 -7.37
CA PRO A 176 0.02 -1.06 -7.43
C PRO A 176 0.58 -1.49 -6.07
N GLY A 177 0.40 -2.75 -5.77
CA GLY A 177 0.70 -3.38 -4.48
C GLY A 177 -0.55 -3.74 -3.69
N TYR A 178 -1.63 -2.99 -3.85
CA TYR A 178 -2.91 -3.23 -3.17
C TYR A 178 -3.51 -4.59 -3.51
N ALA A 179 -3.64 -4.90 -4.78
CA ALA A 179 -4.29 -6.14 -5.21
C ALA A 179 -3.52 -7.39 -4.74
N SER A 180 -2.19 -7.35 -4.73
CA SER A 180 -1.36 -8.44 -4.19
C SER A 180 -1.51 -8.56 -2.67
N ALA A 181 -1.56 -7.45 -1.94
CA ALA A 181 -1.79 -7.44 -0.49
C ALA A 181 -3.15 -8.06 -0.14
N VAL A 182 -4.21 -7.69 -0.87
CA VAL A 182 -5.55 -8.28 -0.72
C VAL A 182 -5.55 -9.77 -1.06
N TYR A 183 -4.84 -10.19 -2.11
CA TYR A 183 -4.71 -11.61 -2.46
C TYR A 183 -4.11 -12.42 -1.31
N VAL A 184 -3.02 -11.95 -0.72
CA VAL A 184 -2.36 -12.61 0.41
C VAL A 184 -3.27 -12.67 1.65
N THR A 185 -3.93 -11.55 1.98
CA THR A 185 -4.85 -11.50 3.13
C THR A 185 -6.06 -12.39 2.94
N SER A 186 -6.68 -12.39 1.76
CA SER A 186 -7.82 -13.24 1.44
C SER A 186 -7.48 -14.73 1.54
N ARG A 187 -6.26 -15.11 1.09
CA ARG A 187 -5.74 -16.48 1.27
C ARG A 187 -5.56 -16.84 2.74
N SER A 188 -5.06 -15.93 3.57
CA SER A 188 -4.97 -16.13 5.03
C SER A 188 -6.33 -16.30 5.67
N VAL A 189 -7.32 -15.49 5.29
CA VAL A 189 -8.71 -15.59 5.77
C VAL A 189 -9.29 -16.98 5.46
N GLN A 190 -9.19 -17.46 4.22
CA GLN A 190 -9.68 -18.78 3.81
C GLN A 190 -9.02 -19.92 4.60
N ARG A 191 -7.70 -19.84 4.85
CA ARG A 191 -6.98 -20.88 5.62
C ARG A 191 -7.37 -20.90 7.08
N ILE A 192 -7.53 -19.73 7.69
CA ILE A 192 -7.93 -19.60 9.11
C ILE A 192 -9.38 -20.01 9.30
N ARG A 193 -10.26 -19.81 8.30
CA ARG A 193 -11.65 -20.26 8.38
C ARG A 193 -11.75 -21.75 8.72
N THR A 194 -11.05 -22.62 8.00
CA THR A 194 -11.12 -24.06 8.24
C THR A 194 -10.66 -24.46 9.64
N THR A 195 -9.67 -23.73 10.21
CA THR A 195 -9.22 -23.92 11.59
C THR A 195 -10.27 -23.45 12.59
N ALA A 196 -10.87 -22.27 12.35
CA ALA A 196 -11.93 -21.74 13.20
C ALA A 196 -13.17 -22.67 13.21
N GLU A 197 -13.57 -23.17 12.05
CA GLU A 197 -14.66 -24.15 11.89
C GLU A 197 -14.38 -25.44 12.65
N SER A 198 -13.22 -26.07 12.42
CA SER A 198 -12.86 -27.35 13.00
C SER A 198 -12.85 -27.30 14.54
N HIS A 199 -12.34 -26.22 15.10
CA HIS A 199 -12.26 -26.06 16.57
C HIS A 199 -13.42 -25.27 17.16
N ARG A 200 -14.37 -24.81 16.33
CA ARG A 200 -15.55 -24.02 16.76
C ARG A 200 -15.14 -22.77 17.53
N ARG A 201 -14.16 -22.04 17.01
CA ARG A 201 -13.55 -20.86 17.64
C ARG A 201 -13.93 -19.57 16.94
N ILE A 202 -13.66 -18.47 17.63
CA ILE A 202 -13.66 -17.12 17.07
C ILE A 202 -12.24 -16.81 16.63
N ALA A 203 -12.07 -16.45 15.37
CA ALA A 203 -10.79 -16.01 14.82
C ALA A 203 -10.84 -14.53 14.47
N ILE A 204 -9.82 -13.78 14.86
CA ILE A 204 -9.65 -12.38 14.52
C ILE A 204 -8.34 -12.23 13.72
N ILE A 205 -8.43 -11.71 12.50
CA ILE A 205 -7.28 -11.53 11.61
C ILE A 205 -6.96 -10.05 11.48
N GLU A 206 -5.79 -9.63 11.97
CA GLU A 206 -5.29 -8.27 11.79
C GLU A 206 -4.63 -8.10 10.43
N VAL A 207 -5.05 -7.07 9.70
CA VAL A 207 -4.48 -6.67 8.39
C VAL A 207 -3.94 -5.25 8.45
N MET A 208 -2.98 -4.95 7.59
CA MET A 208 -2.44 -3.62 7.41
C MET A 208 -3.47 -2.70 6.74
N GLY A 209 -3.16 -1.43 6.54
CA GLY A 209 -4.01 -0.44 5.88
C GLY A 209 -3.93 0.94 6.52
N ARG A 210 -3.25 1.07 7.65
CA ARG A 210 -3.16 2.31 8.42
C ARG A 210 -4.56 2.88 8.73
N ASP A 211 -4.81 4.15 8.32
CA ASP A 211 -6.08 4.84 8.51
C ASP A 211 -7.06 4.61 7.34
N SER A 212 -6.75 3.71 6.40
CA SER A 212 -7.61 3.35 5.26
C SER A 212 -8.08 1.90 5.38
N GLY A 213 -9.38 1.67 5.35
CA GLY A 213 -10.01 0.34 5.42
C GLY A 213 -9.95 -0.46 4.12
N MET A 214 -9.25 0.01 3.08
CA MET A 214 -9.28 -0.58 1.75
C MET A 214 -8.77 -2.02 1.72
N ILE A 215 -7.67 -2.35 2.42
CA ILE A 215 -7.18 -3.74 2.49
C ILE A 215 -8.20 -4.62 3.21
N ALA A 216 -8.73 -4.16 4.36
CA ALA A 216 -9.75 -4.91 5.09
C ALA A 216 -10.98 -5.16 4.22
N LEU A 217 -11.49 -4.14 3.50
CA LEU A 217 -12.59 -4.26 2.55
C LEU A 217 -12.31 -5.33 1.48
N GLY A 218 -11.12 -5.33 0.91
CA GLY A 218 -10.70 -6.29 -0.12
C GLY A 218 -10.71 -7.74 0.38
N THR A 219 -10.54 -7.96 1.69
CA THR A 219 -10.59 -9.31 2.28
C THR A 219 -11.94 -10.00 2.11
N ALA A 220 -12.97 -9.29 1.67
CA ALA A 220 -14.26 -9.88 1.31
C ALA A 220 -14.13 -11.07 0.35
N TYR A 221 -13.10 -11.11 -0.50
CA TYR A 221 -12.77 -12.27 -1.34
C TYR A 221 -12.36 -13.52 -0.55
N GLY A 222 -11.89 -13.35 0.69
CA GLY A 222 -11.67 -14.44 1.64
C GLY A 222 -12.91 -14.87 2.40
N GLN A 223 -14.02 -14.14 2.22
CA GLN A 223 -15.32 -14.38 2.84
C GLN A 223 -15.30 -14.34 4.39
N PRO A 224 -14.71 -13.32 5.06
CA PRO A 224 -14.86 -13.17 6.50
C PRO A 224 -16.32 -12.91 6.87
N ASP A 225 -16.71 -13.25 8.09
CA ASP A 225 -18.07 -13.01 8.57
C ASP A 225 -18.31 -11.54 8.91
N LEU A 226 -17.27 -10.87 9.43
CA LEU A 226 -17.29 -9.43 9.75
C LEU A 226 -15.95 -8.78 9.33
N ILE A 227 -16.02 -7.55 8.85
CA ILE A 227 -14.87 -6.72 8.47
C ILE A 227 -14.94 -5.44 9.28
N MET A 228 -13.90 -5.10 10.03
CA MET A 228 -13.80 -3.86 10.80
C MET A 228 -12.78 -2.93 10.15
N VAL A 229 -13.19 -1.69 9.91
CA VAL A 229 -12.43 -0.66 9.17
C VAL A 229 -12.17 0.57 10.03
N PRO A 230 -11.10 1.36 9.79
CA PRO A 230 -10.78 2.54 10.60
C PRO A 230 -11.86 3.63 10.55
N GLU A 231 -12.57 3.73 9.43
CA GLU A 231 -13.56 4.77 9.15
C GLU A 231 -14.87 4.60 9.94
N VAL A 232 -15.09 3.42 10.52
CA VAL A 232 -16.29 3.13 11.30
C VAL A 232 -15.87 2.71 12.71
N PRO A 233 -16.24 3.47 13.75
CA PRO A 233 -15.93 3.13 15.13
C PRO A 233 -16.48 1.76 15.54
N ILE A 234 -15.70 1.03 16.33
CA ILE A 234 -16.14 -0.26 16.88
C ILE A 234 -16.93 -0.03 18.17
N ASP A 235 -18.16 -0.54 18.18
CA ASP A 235 -18.99 -0.66 19.37
C ASP A 235 -18.87 -2.10 19.90
N PRO A 236 -18.35 -2.31 21.13
CA PRO A 236 -18.13 -3.63 21.69
C PRO A 236 -19.42 -4.45 21.89
N GLU A 237 -20.54 -3.80 22.25
CA GLU A 237 -21.82 -4.46 22.50
C GLU A 237 -22.42 -4.98 21.19
N ILE A 238 -22.46 -4.12 20.15
CA ILE A 238 -22.95 -4.48 18.82
C ILE A 238 -22.08 -5.59 18.21
N LEU A 239 -20.76 -5.51 18.39
CA LEU A 239 -19.84 -6.53 17.89
C LEU A 239 -20.11 -7.88 18.59
N ALA A 240 -20.26 -7.87 19.91
CA ALA A 240 -20.54 -9.08 20.69
C ALA A 240 -21.87 -9.73 20.29
N GLU A 241 -22.93 -8.97 20.09
CA GLU A 241 -24.23 -9.48 19.62
C GLU A 241 -24.10 -10.18 18.26
N LYS A 242 -23.39 -9.58 17.30
CA LYS A 242 -23.16 -10.18 15.99
C LYS A 242 -22.36 -11.48 16.10
N VAL A 243 -21.32 -11.50 16.92
CA VAL A 243 -20.48 -12.69 17.15
C VAL A 243 -21.28 -13.81 17.80
N ILE A 244 -22.11 -13.52 18.81
CA ILE A 244 -23.00 -14.51 19.44
C ILE A 244 -23.91 -15.11 18.37
N ARG A 245 -24.56 -14.30 17.56
CA ARG A 245 -25.44 -14.75 16.49
C ARG A 245 -24.75 -15.70 15.51
N LEU A 246 -23.53 -15.35 15.09
CA LEU A 246 -22.72 -16.20 14.22
C LEU A 246 -22.39 -17.55 14.88
N ILE A 247 -21.95 -17.53 16.13
CA ILE A 247 -21.64 -18.76 16.86
C ILE A 247 -22.89 -19.64 17.05
N GLU A 248 -24.06 -19.07 17.25
CA GLU A 248 -25.28 -19.84 17.38
C GLU A 248 -25.73 -20.52 16.08
N ILE A 249 -25.52 -19.86 14.96
CA ILE A 249 -25.87 -20.37 13.62
C ILE A 249 -24.82 -21.38 13.14
N GLN A 250 -23.54 -20.93 13.02
CA GLN A 250 -22.50 -21.70 12.34
C GLN A 250 -21.40 -22.26 13.25
N LYS A 251 -21.49 -22.02 14.58
CA LYS A 251 -20.59 -22.54 15.62
C LYS A 251 -19.18 -21.94 15.64
N HIS A 252 -18.87 -20.99 14.79
CA HIS A 252 -17.60 -20.25 14.74
C HIS A 252 -17.85 -18.83 14.26
N ALA A 253 -16.85 -17.95 14.36
CA ALA A 253 -16.86 -16.65 13.73
C ALA A 253 -15.45 -16.32 13.20
N LEU A 254 -15.39 -15.69 12.05
CA LEU A 254 -14.13 -15.24 11.44
C LEU A 254 -14.23 -13.77 11.10
N MET A 255 -13.40 -12.98 11.74
CA MET A 255 -13.40 -11.52 11.61
C MET A 255 -12.08 -11.02 11.06
N VAL A 256 -12.14 -9.95 10.26
CA VAL A 256 -10.99 -9.18 9.84
C VAL A 256 -11.04 -7.82 10.52
N VAL A 257 -9.92 -7.37 11.04
CA VAL A 257 -9.74 -6.06 11.65
C VAL A 257 -8.59 -5.32 10.98
N SER A 258 -8.82 -4.09 10.53
CA SER A 258 -7.74 -3.21 10.10
C SER A 258 -6.91 -2.76 11.31
N GLU A 259 -5.59 -2.65 11.13
CA GLU A 259 -4.69 -2.20 12.21
C GLU A 259 -5.00 -0.79 12.73
N GLY A 260 -5.73 0.04 11.97
CA GLY A 260 -6.04 1.44 12.29
C GLY A 260 -7.42 1.67 12.94
N VAL A 261 -8.14 0.63 13.33
CA VAL A 261 -9.50 0.76 13.91
C VAL A 261 -9.54 1.61 15.18
N ARG A 262 -10.69 2.25 15.41
CA ARG A 262 -10.92 3.20 16.51
C ARG A 262 -12.20 2.86 17.28
N ASP A 263 -12.28 3.34 18.52
CA ASP A 263 -13.50 3.32 19.32
C ASP A 263 -14.42 4.51 19.01
N ALA A 264 -15.59 4.57 19.66
CA ALA A 264 -16.56 5.65 19.48
C ALA A 264 -16.06 7.05 19.89
N SER A 265 -15.00 7.13 20.69
CA SER A 265 -14.33 8.40 21.03
C SER A 265 -13.31 8.84 19.98
N GLY A 266 -13.08 8.03 18.94
CA GLY A 266 -12.04 8.24 17.93
C GLY A 266 -10.64 7.80 18.38
N ARG A 267 -10.51 7.19 19.55
CA ARG A 267 -9.23 6.69 20.06
C ARG A 267 -8.83 5.42 19.31
N PHE A 268 -7.58 5.39 18.89
CA PHE A 268 -6.95 4.21 18.26
C PHE A 268 -6.97 3.00 19.21
N LEU A 269 -7.41 1.84 18.72
CA LEU A 269 -7.53 0.61 19.50
C LEU A 269 -6.25 -0.24 19.54
N GLY A 270 -5.19 0.18 18.91
CA GLY A 270 -3.89 -0.49 18.97
C GLY A 270 -3.00 0.00 20.12
N ASP A 271 -1.77 -0.49 20.10
CA ASP A 271 -0.73 -0.11 21.07
C ASP A 271 -0.15 1.26 20.74
N VAL A 272 -0.59 2.29 21.46
CA VAL A 272 -0.10 3.67 21.31
C VAL A 272 1.36 3.85 21.74
N THR A 273 1.95 2.86 22.44
CA THR A 273 3.36 2.93 22.87
C THR A 273 4.33 2.46 21.79
N ALA A 274 3.83 1.98 20.66
CA ALA A 274 4.65 1.51 19.55
C ALA A 274 5.54 2.61 18.90
N GLY A 275 5.25 3.89 19.18
CA GLY A 275 6.02 5.03 18.68
C GLY A 275 5.71 5.39 17.23
N THR A 276 6.64 6.15 16.63
CA THR A 276 6.56 6.58 15.22
C THR A 276 7.72 6.02 14.41
N ASP A 277 7.50 5.89 13.11
CA ASP A 277 8.57 5.57 12.16
C ASP A 277 9.46 6.82 11.89
N PRO A 278 10.62 6.69 11.20
CA PRO A 278 11.48 7.83 10.90
C PRO A 278 10.80 8.96 10.11
N ALA A 279 9.71 8.69 9.42
CA ALA A 279 8.91 9.70 8.71
C ALA A 279 7.82 10.34 9.61
N GLY A 280 7.78 10.00 10.91
CA GLY A 280 6.82 10.53 11.88
C GLY A 280 5.44 9.87 11.86
N ASN A 281 5.23 8.79 11.10
CA ASN A 281 3.96 8.08 11.08
C ASN A 281 3.83 7.14 12.26
N LEU A 282 2.63 7.01 12.82
CA LEU A 282 2.34 6.01 13.87
C LEU A 282 2.67 4.59 13.41
N ILE A 283 3.23 3.81 14.31
CA ILE A 283 3.43 2.38 14.12
C ILE A 283 2.18 1.67 14.63
N TYR A 284 1.40 1.09 13.73
CA TYR A 284 0.17 0.39 14.04
C TYR A 284 0.45 -1.06 14.45
N ARG A 285 -0.08 -1.49 15.60
CA ARG A 285 -0.06 -2.88 16.04
C ARG A 285 -1.05 -3.11 17.18
N GLY A 286 -1.49 -4.37 17.36
CA GLY A 286 -2.25 -4.80 18.54
C GLY A 286 -3.75 -4.51 18.49
N ALA A 287 -4.29 -4.02 17.39
CA ALA A 287 -5.72 -3.77 17.23
C ALA A 287 -6.55 -5.05 17.43
N ALA A 288 -6.12 -6.17 16.86
CA ALA A 288 -6.83 -7.44 17.01
C ALA A 288 -6.81 -7.99 18.44
N GLU A 289 -5.71 -7.77 19.19
CA GLU A 289 -5.66 -8.16 20.62
C GLU A 289 -6.60 -7.30 21.44
N THR A 290 -6.69 -6.00 21.16
CA THR A 290 -7.65 -5.12 21.84
C THR A 290 -9.09 -5.53 21.56
N VAL A 291 -9.42 -5.81 20.29
CA VAL A 291 -10.76 -6.31 19.90
C VAL A 291 -11.06 -7.66 20.56
N LYS A 292 -10.06 -8.55 20.66
CA LYS A 292 -10.20 -9.80 21.41
C LYS A 292 -10.57 -9.55 22.87
N ASN A 293 -9.83 -8.66 23.55
CA ASN A 293 -10.09 -8.32 24.95
C ASN A 293 -11.50 -7.74 25.15
N MET A 294 -11.93 -6.83 24.26
CA MET A 294 -13.30 -6.32 24.27
C MET A 294 -14.33 -7.43 24.17
N LEU A 295 -14.13 -8.41 23.30
CA LEU A 295 -15.04 -9.55 23.17
C LEU A 295 -14.99 -10.49 24.38
N VAL A 296 -13.81 -10.71 24.97
CA VAL A 296 -13.68 -11.50 26.21
C VAL A 296 -14.49 -10.87 27.33
N ASP A 297 -14.39 -9.56 27.50
CA ASP A 297 -15.14 -8.82 28.53
C ASP A 297 -16.66 -8.89 28.30
N GLN A 298 -17.11 -8.82 27.05
CA GLN A 298 -18.53 -8.83 26.70
C GLN A 298 -19.16 -10.24 26.72
N LEU A 299 -18.42 -11.25 26.23
CA LEU A 299 -18.98 -12.59 26.03
C LEU A 299 -19.02 -13.43 27.30
N SER A 300 -18.23 -13.11 28.30
CA SER A 300 -18.04 -13.84 29.58
C SER A 300 -17.78 -15.36 29.46
N ASP A 301 -17.13 -15.93 30.43
CA ASP A 301 -16.85 -17.36 30.46
C ASP A 301 -18.15 -18.22 30.57
N HIS A 302 -19.18 -17.71 31.25
CA HIS A 302 -20.45 -18.39 31.38
C HIS A 302 -21.11 -18.74 30.06
N TYR A 303 -20.96 -17.89 29.03
CA TYR A 303 -21.51 -18.18 27.72
C TYR A 303 -20.90 -19.47 27.12
N PHE A 304 -19.58 -19.61 27.18
CA PHE A 304 -18.86 -20.75 26.59
C PHE A 304 -18.99 -22.03 27.43
N ILE A 305 -18.85 -21.93 28.75
CA ILE A 305 -19.02 -23.07 29.70
C ILE A 305 -20.44 -23.63 29.60
N GLY A 306 -21.46 -22.78 29.64
CA GLY A 306 -22.86 -23.19 29.52
C GLY A 306 -23.20 -23.92 28.22
N LYS A 307 -22.49 -23.57 27.11
CA LYS A 307 -22.64 -24.25 25.82
C LYS A 307 -21.69 -25.46 25.65
N ARG A 308 -20.89 -25.81 26.65
CA ARG A 308 -19.86 -26.88 26.62
C ARG A 308 -18.94 -26.83 25.42
N ARG A 309 -18.50 -25.62 25.06
CA ARG A 309 -17.67 -25.38 23.85
C ARG A 309 -16.21 -25.14 24.17
N HIS A 310 -15.95 -24.32 25.16
CA HIS A 310 -14.60 -23.90 25.60
C HIS A 310 -14.63 -23.67 27.11
N GLU A 311 -13.43 -23.71 27.71
CA GLU A 311 -13.28 -23.51 29.16
C GLU A 311 -13.44 -22.03 29.56
N SER A 312 -13.17 -21.11 28.63
CA SER A 312 -13.28 -19.66 28.86
C SER A 312 -13.49 -18.91 27.54
N ALA A 313 -13.89 -17.64 27.61
CA ALA A 313 -13.94 -16.73 26.48
C ALA A 313 -12.54 -16.55 25.87
N GLU A 314 -11.51 -16.42 26.71
CA GLU A 314 -10.11 -16.32 26.29
C GLU A 314 -9.66 -17.53 25.44
N ALA A 315 -10.00 -18.74 25.83
CA ALA A 315 -9.67 -19.96 25.11
C ALA A 315 -10.46 -20.13 23.79
N ALA A 316 -11.63 -19.49 23.70
CA ALA A 316 -12.48 -19.55 22.52
C ALA A 316 -12.05 -18.60 21.41
N ILE A 317 -11.26 -17.57 21.71
CA ILE A 317 -10.88 -16.50 20.77
C ILE A 317 -9.38 -16.55 20.52
N PHE A 318 -8.97 -16.57 19.25
CA PHE A 318 -7.56 -16.45 18.88
C PHE A 318 -7.34 -15.36 17.82
N VAL A 319 -6.15 -14.77 17.85
CA VAL A 319 -5.74 -13.71 16.94
C VAL A 319 -4.67 -14.21 15.99
N ARG A 320 -4.72 -13.70 14.76
CA ARG A 320 -3.69 -13.87 13.75
C ARG A 320 -3.37 -12.56 13.07
N LYS A 321 -2.10 -12.17 13.01
CA LYS A 321 -1.63 -11.01 12.23
C LYS A 321 -1.05 -11.49 10.90
N VAL A 322 -1.52 -10.92 9.78
CA VAL A 322 -0.93 -11.16 8.46
C VAL A 322 0.37 -10.36 8.30
N GLY A 323 0.37 -9.11 8.74
CA GLY A 323 1.57 -8.29 8.85
C GLY A 323 2.32 -8.10 7.52
N HIS A 324 3.65 -8.21 7.55
CA HIS A 324 4.53 -7.94 6.42
C HIS A 324 4.39 -8.91 5.23
N ASP A 325 3.70 -10.04 5.38
CA ASP A 325 3.37 -10.93 4.26
C ASP A 325 2.61 -10.18 3.15
N GLN A 326 1.89 -9.12 3.51
CA GLN A 326 1.17 -8.24 2.58
C GLN A 326 2.09 -7.37 1.72
N ARG A 327 3.33 -7.12 2.17
CA ARG A 327 4.30 -6.22 1.51
C ARG A 327 5.27 -6.96 0.60
N GLY A 328 5.42 -8.26 0.80
CA GLY A 328 6.42 -9.06 0.11
C GLY A 328 5.84 -9.99 -0.94
N GLY A 329 6.74 -10.81 -1.50
CA GLY A 329 6.39 -11.86 -2.43
C GLY A 329 6.12 -11.38 -3.86
N ARG A 330 5.81 -12.35 -4.71
CA ARG A 330 5.53 -12.12 -6.14
C ARG A 330 4.26 -11.28 -6.30
N PRO A 331 4.28 -10.18 -7.08
CA PRO A 331 3.06 -9.45 -7.41
C PRO A 331 2.15 -10.31 -8.28
N ILE A 332 0.84 -10.29 -8.03
CA ILE A 332 -0.13 -10.93 -8.91
C ILE A 332 -0.20 -10.22 -10.26
N ARG A 333 -0.77 -10.89 -11.27
CA ARG A 333 -0.86 -10.39 -12.64
C ARG A 333 -1.36 -8.94 -12.73
N PHE A 334 -2.39 -8.59 -11.99
CA PHE A 334 -2.96 -7.25 -11.98
C PHE A 334 -1.91 -6.20 -11.60
N ASP A 335 -1.26 -6.37 -10.45
CA ASP A 335 -0.27 -5.40 -9.97
C ASP A 335 0.95 -5.32 -10.89
N ARG A 336 1.42 -6.46 -11.43
CA ARG A 336 2.54 -6.45 -12.41
C ARG A 336 2.23 -5.60 -13.63
N LEU A 337 1.03 -5.77 -14.20
CA LEU A 337 0.61 -5.04 -15.39
C LEU A 337 0.45 -3.54 -15.09
N GLN A 338 -0.33 -3.21 -14.07
CA GLN A 338 -0.64 -1.82 -13.75
C GLN A 338 0.61 -1.05 -13.31
N ALA A 339 1.47 -1.67 -12.51
CA ALA A 339 2.74 -1.08 -12.11
C ALA A 339 3.65 -0.77 -13.31
N ALA A 340 3.75 -1.70 -14.26
CA ALA A 340 4.55 -1.48 -15.45
C ALA A 340 3.98 -0.35 -16.34
N LEU A 341 2.66 -0.28 -16.48
CA LEU A 341 2.00 0.81 -17.22
C LEU A 341 2.22 2.17 -16.57
N LEU A 342 2.11 2.26 -15.24
CA LEU A 342 2.36 3.52 -14.51
C LEU A 342 3.84 3.92 -14.56
N GLY A 343 4.77 2.96 -14.51
CA GLY A 343 6.19 3.23 -14.72
C GLY A 343 6.48 3.77 -16.13
N ALA A 344 5.87 3.19 -17.16
CA ALA A 344 5.96 3.67 -18.53
C ALA A 344 5.40 5.09 -18.68
N LYS A 345 4.22 5.35 -18.09
CA LYS A 345 3.58 6.67 -18.10
C LYS A 345 4.46 7.74 -17.45
N ALA A 346 5.14 7.42 -16.35
CA ALA A 346 6.05 8.35 -15.69
C ALA A 346 7.20 8.79 -16.63
N VAL A 347 7.72 7.90 -17.48
CA VAL A 347 8.71 8.27 -18.51
C VAL A 347 8.10 9.20 -19.55
N GLU A 348 6.89 8.91 -20.01
CA GLU A 348 6.19 9.76 -20.99
C GLU A 348 5.97 11.17 -20.44
N LEU A 349 5.49 11.30 -19.19
CA LEU A 349 5.26 12.58 -18.54
C LEU A 349 6.53 13.45 -18.52
N LEU A 350 7.68 12.86 -18.19
CA LEU A 350 8.97 13.59 -18.23
C LEU A 350 9.32 14.07 -19.63
N LEU A 351 9.13 13.22 -20.66
CA LEU A 351 9.46 13.57 -22.04
C LEU A 351 8.48 14.57 -22.66
N GLU A 352 7.21 14.51 -22.26
CA GLU A 352 6.15 15.45 -22.63
C GLU A 352 6.25 16.79 -21.88
N ARG A 353 7.23 16.92 -20.95
CA ARG A 353 7.41 18.08 -20.09
C ARG A 353 6.24 18.35 -19.13
N ARG A 354 5.55 17.31 -18.75
CA ARG A 354 4.46 17.33 -17.77
C ARG A 354 5.02 17.00 -16.39
N TYR A 355 5.65 17.98 -15.79
CA TYR A 355 6.37 17.85 -14.52
C TYR A 355 5.43 18.03 -13.33
N SER A 356 5.86 17.52 -12.18
CA SER A 356 5.08 17.55 -10.93
C SER A 356 3.72 16.85 -11.06
N GLU A 357 3.61 15.91 -11.99
CA GLU A 357 2.43 15.07 -12.16
C GLU A 357 2.60 13.67 -11.55
N ILE A 358 1.48 13.06 -11.28
CA ILE A 358 1.35 11.71 -10.75
C ILE A 358 0.67 10.86 -11.82
N ALA A 359 1.29 9.75 -12.20
CA ALA A 359 0.63 8.76 -13.04
C ALA A 359 -0.49 8.09 -12.24
N THR A 360 -1.69 7.95 -12.81
CA THR A 360 -2.88 7.43 -12.13
C THR A 360 -3.57 6.35 -12.96
N LEU A 361 -4.39 5.55 -12.28
CA LEU A 361 -5.34 4.64 -12.90
C LEU A 361 -6.74 5.21 -12.71
N SER A 362 -7.41 5.55 -13.78
CA SER A 362 -8.78 6.05 -13.79
C SER A 362 -9.74 5.00 -14.32
N TYR A 363 -10.95 4.96 -13.76
CA TYR A 363 -12.01 4.06 -14.25
C TYR A 363 -12.77 4.73 -15.39
N ARG A 364 -12.78 4.11 -16.56
CA ARG A 364 -13.48 4.58 -17.77
C ARG A 364 -14.12 3.40 -18.48
N ASP A 365 -15.36 3.53 -18.87
CA ASP A 365 -16.08 2.58 -19.72
C ASP A 365 -15.96 1.10 -19.30
N GLY A 366 -15.96 0.86 -17.97
CA GLY A 366 -15.87 -0.50 -17.42
C GLY A 366 -14.46 -1.05 -17.30
N GLY A 367 -13.42 -0.26 -17.59
CA GLY A 367 -12.00 -0.63 -17.51
C GLY A 367 -11.14 0.38 -16.75
N LEU A 368 -9.85 0.09 -16.67
CA LEU A 368 -8.86 1.00 -16.09
C LEU A 368 -7.97 1.58 -17.20
N GLU A 369 -7.88 2.89 -17.23
CA GLU A 369 -7.01 3.64 -18.13
C GLU A 369 -5.89 4.35 -17.37
N VAL A 370 -4.74 4.48 -18.02
CA VAL A 370 -3.59 5.19 -17.46
C VAL A 370 -3.67 6.66 -17.79
N GLU A 371 -3.89 7.47 -16.79
CA GLU A 371 -3.95 8.92 -16.88
C GLU A 371 -2.86 9.58 -16.01
N SER A 372 -2.99 10.85 -15.74
CA SER A 372 -2.15 11.58 -14.77
C SER A 372 -2.90 12.77 -14.19
N VAL A 373 -2.46 13.19 -13.01
CA VAL A 373 -2.98 14.36 -12.30
C VAL A 373 -1.83 15.23 -11.82
N GLU A 374 -1.99 16.54 -11.89
CA GLU A 374 -1.06 17.49 -11.33
C GLU A 374 -1.06 17.40 -9.80
N SER A 375 0.11 17.34 -9.19
CA SER A 375 0.25 17.11 -7.73
C SER A 375 -0.46 18.18 -6.88
N HIS A 376 -0.56 19.41 -7.37
CA HIS A 376 -1.24 20.47 -6.65
C HIS A 376 -2.75 20.24 -6.50
N LYS A 377 -3.38 19.47 -7.41
CA LYS A 377 -4.80 19.12 -7.33
C LYS A 377 -5.13 18.11 -6.22
N LEU A 378 -4.10 17.47 -5.66
CA LEU A 378 -4.25 16.57 -4.51
C LEU A 378 -3.98 17.27 -3.16
N ARG A 379 -3.72 18.57 -3.18
CA ARG A 379 -3.45 19.36 -1.98
C ARG A 379 -4.69 20.11 -1.52
N ASP A 380 -4.90 20.11 -0.22
CA ASP A 380 -5.93 20.98 0.38
C ASP A 380 -5.56 22.47 0.23
N ARG A 381 -6.48 23.35 0.67
CA ARG A 381 -6.28 24.81 0.65
C ARG A 381 -5.07 25.29 1.46
N TYR A 382 -4.48 24.44 2.30
CA TYR A 382 -3.28 24.72 3.08
C TYR A 382 -2.01 24.09 2.47
N GLY A 383 -2.12 23.45 1.30
CA GLY A 383 -1.01 22.83 0.60
C GLY A 383 -0.61 21.45 1.13
N VAL A 384 -1.42 20.82 1.97
CA VAL A 384 -1.15 19.50 2.53
C VAL A 384 -1.80 18.41 1.68
N ILE A 385 -1.07 17.30 1.50
CA ILE A 385 -1.60 16.08 0.91
C ILE A 385 -2.07 15.18 2.05
N HIS A 386 -3.32 14.75 1.97
CA HIS A 386 -3.92 13.84 2.94
C HIS A 386 -3.97 12.41 2.37
N TYR A 387 -3.92 11.41 3.26
CA TYR A 387 -4.24 10.05 2.87
C TYR A 387 -5.71 9.96 2.42
N ARG A 388 -5.99 9.10 1.46
CA ARG A 388 -7.36 8.83 1.02
C ARG A 388 -8.00 7.78 1.93
N PRO A 389 -8.97 8.14 2.78
CA PRO A 389 -9.74 7.15 3.51
C PRO A 389 -10.60 6.33 2.53
N MET A 390 -10.99 5.13 2.93
CA MET A 390 -12.01 4.38 2.21
C MET A 390 -13.32 5.18 2.19
N ALA A 391 -13.93 5.26 1.01
CA ALA A 391 -15.20 5.99 0.90
C ALA A 391 -16.30 5.32 1.74
N PRO A 392 -17.09 6.10 2.52
CA PRO A 392 -18.19 5.55 3.32
C PRO A 392 -19.19 4.75 2.48
N SER A 393 -19.41 5.13 1.22
CA SER A 393 -20.29 4.44 0.29
C SER A 393 -19.83 3.04 -0.12
N PHE A 394 -18.57 2.66 0.15
CA PHE A 394 -18.04 1.33 -0.16
C PHE A 394 -18.34 0.31 0.94
N TYR A 395 -18.80 0.74 2.09
CA TYR A 395 -18.96 -0.12 3.24
C TYR A 395 -20.37 -0.02 3.84
N ASP A 396 -20.92 -1.16 4.21
CA ASP A 396 -22.18 -1.31 4.94
C ASP A 396 -21.85 -1.53 6.42
N ALA A 397 -21.97 -0.49 7.22
CA ALA A 397 -21.62 -0.52 8.64
C ALA A 397 -22.55 -1.43 9.45
N GLU A 398 -23.83 -1.56 9.07
CA GLU A 398 -24.76 -2.46 9.76
C GLU A 398 -24.38 -3.92 9.51
N ARG A 399 -24.04 -4.29 8.29
CA ARG A 399 -23.63 -5.65 7.93
C ARG A 399 -22.18 -5.94 8.25
N MET A 400 -21.35 -4.92 8.45
CA MET A 400 -19.89 -4.99 8.56
C MET A 400 -19.27 -5.71 7.33
N GLN A 401 -19.70 -5.32 6.13
CA GLN A 401 -19.35 -5.94 4.86
C GLN A 401 -19.26 -4.86 3.76
N PRO A 402 -18.68 -5.16 2.58
CA PRO A 402 -18.76 -4.24 1.46
C PRO A 402 -20.21 -3.93 1.06
N SER A 403 -20.50 -2.68 0.75
CA SER A 403 -21.75 -2.25 0.13
C SER A 403 -21.82 -2.70 -1.33
N ALA A 404 -22.95 -2.47 -2.01
CA ALA A 404 -23.06 -2.73 -3.44
C ALA A 404 -22.02 -1.96 -4.27
N GLN A 405 -21.78 -0.69 -3.96
CA GLN A 405 -20.75 0.12 -4.62
C GLN A 405 -19.32 -0.36 -4.29
N GLY A 406 -19.07 -0.80 -3.05
CA GLY A 406 -17.81 -1.41 -2.67
C GLY A 406 -17.53 -2.72 -3.42
N VAL A 407 -18.55 -3.55 -3.63
CA VAL A 407 -18.44 -4.77 -4.44
C VAL A 407 -18.12 -4.42 -5.90
N GLU A 408 -18.77 -3.39 -6.47
CA GLU A 408 -18.50 -2.95 -7.84
C GLU A 408 -17.08 -2.42 -7.99
N TYR A 409 -16.61 -1.60 -7.04
CA TYR A 409 -15.23 -1.13 -6.95
C TYR A 409 -14.24 -2.30 -6.95
N LEU A 410 -14.42 -3.25 -6.06
CA LEU A 410 -13.53 -4.41 -5.93
C LEU A 410 -13.56 -5.30 -7.18
N ARG A 411 -14.72 -5.49 -7.81
CA ARG A 411 -14.87 -6.32 -9.01
C ARG A 411 -14.00 -5.84 -10.16
N THR A 412 -13.90 -4.53 -10.38
CA THR A 412 -13.03 -3.95 -11.41
C THR A 412 -11.57 -4.33 -11.22
N ILE A 413 -11.09 -4.40 -9.98
CA ILE A 413 -9.69 -4.74 -9.67
C ILE A 413 -9.48 -6.26 -9.76
N PHE A 414 -10.38 -7.05 -9.17
CA PHE A 414 -10.13 -8.47 -8.91
C PHE A 414 -10.65 -9.42 -10.00
N THR A 415 -11.43 -8.95 -10.97
CA THR A 415 -11.79 -9.77 -12.13
C THR A 415 -10.52 -10.08 -12.93
N ASN A 416 -10.19 -11.37 -13.05
CA ASN A 416 -8.96 -11.86 -13.73
C ASN A 416 -7.65 -11.29 -13.19
N SER A 417 -7.60 -10.91 -11.91
CA SER A 417 -6.41 -10.31 -11.29
C SER A 417 -5.24 -11.28 -11.10
N VAL A 418 -5.51 -12.58 -11.02
CA VAL A 418 -4.53 -13.64 -10.76
C VAL A 418 -4.34 -14.48 -12.02
N SER A 419 -3.09 -14.79 -12.36
CA SER A 419 -2.73 -15.73 -13.44
C SER A 419 -2.36 -17.10 -12.88
N HIS A 420 -2.39 -18.11 -13.73
CA HIS A 420 -1.96 -19.47 -13.40
C HIS A 420 -0.52 -19.50 -12.82
N GLY A 421 0.40 -18.78 -13.44
CA GLY A 421 1.78 -18.67 -12.96
C GLY A 421 1.94 -17.99 -11.59
N ASP A 422 0.95 -17.22 -11.12
CA ASP A 422 0.99 -16.65 -9.77
C ASP A 422 0.62 -17.69 -8.71
N ILE A 423 -0.21 -18.66 -9.07
CA ILE A 423 -0.60 -19.77 -8.21
C ILE A 423 0.51 -20.84 -8.15
N GLU A 424 1.14 -21.11 -9.29
CA GLU A 424 2.13 -22.19 -9.46
C GLU A 424 3.56 -21.77 -9.14
N ALA A 425 3.81 -20.52 -8.74
CA ALA A 425 5.17 -20.00 -8.52
C ALA A 425 6.01 -20.85 -7.52
N ILE A 426 5.37 -21.56 -6.62
CA ILE A 426 6.03 -22.45 -5.65
C ILE A 426 6.28 -23.86 -6.18
N LEU A 427 5.59 -24.27 -7.24
CA LEU A 427 5.64 -25.64 -7.78
C LEU A 427 7.05 -26.09 -8.16
N PRO A 428 7.91 -25.29 -8.84
CA PRO A 428 9.27 -25.70 -9.17
C PRO A 428 10.11 -26.05 -7.94
N MET A 429 9.91 -25.37 -6.80
CA MET A 429 10.63 -25.64 -5.56
C MET A 429 10.31 -27.03 -5.00
N PHE A 430 9.04 -27.46 -5.10
CA PHE A 430 8.60 -28.75 -4.61
C PHE A 430 8.81 -29.89 -5.62
N SER A 431 8.84 -29.60 -6.92
CA SER A 431 8.98 -30.59 -7.96
C SER A 431 10.44 -30.99 -8.28
N THR A 432 11.40 -30.10 -8.00
CA THR A 432 12.82 -30.34 -8.35
C THR A 432 13.64 -30.87 -7.18
N GLY A 433 13.13 -30.94 -5.98
CA GLY A 433 13.88 -31.37 -4.80
C GLY A 433 15.03 -30.44 -4.36
N ASN A 434 15.12 -29.25 -4.96
CA ASN A 434 16.20 -28.29 -4.72
C ASN A 434 16.05 -27.45 -3.44
N LEU A 435 15.25 -27.90 -2.48
CA LEU A 435 14.98 -27.20 -1.21
C LEU A 435 16.22 -26.98 -0.33
N VAL A 436 17.30 -27.68 -0.60
CA VAL A 436 18.52 -27.66 0.22
C VAL A 436 19.58 -26.69 -0.32
N GLN A 437 19.34 -26.07 -1.45
CA GLN A 437 20.29 -25.10 -2.00
C GLN A 437 20.17 -23.75 -1.27
N PRO A 438 21.31 -23.09 -0.94
CA PRO A 438 21.28 -21.78 -0.36
C PRO A 438 20.56 -20.77 -1.26
N TYR A 439 19.77 -19.90 -0.65
CA TYR A 439 19.12 -18.82 -1.38
C TYR A 439 20.17 -17.83 -1.90
N HIS A 440 20.21 -17.61 -3.21
CA HIS A 440 21.02 -16.55 -3.81
C HIS A 440 20.27 -15.23 -3.85
N SER A 441 20.73 -14.25 -3.08
CA SER A 441 20.13 -12.91 -3.07
C SER A 441 20.55 -12.13 -4.33
N VAL A 442 19.57 -11.60 -5.07
CA VAL A 442 19.81 -10.69 -6.20
C VAL A 442 20.59 -9.43 -5.79
N ASN A 443 20.52 -9.02 -4.52
CA ASN A 443 21.28 -7.88 -4.02
C ASN A 443 22.79 -8.08 -4.17
N VAL A 444 23.28 -9.32 -4.15
CA VAL A 444 24.70 -9.66 -4.41
C VAL A 444 25.07 -9.27 -5.84
N ASP A 445 24.21 -9.53 -6.81
CA ASP A 445 24.49 -9.24 -8.22
C ASP A 445 24.28 -7.76 -8.53
N VAL A 446 23.22 -7.14 -7.99
CA VAL A 446 23.00 -5.69 -8.09
C VAL A 446 24.16 -4.92 -7.45
N HIS A 447 24.69 -5.41 -6.30
CA HIS A 447 25.83 -4.77 -5.62
C HIS A 447 27.07 -4.66 -6.52
N LYS A 448 27.34 -5.64 -7.37
CA LYS A 448 28.43 -5.62 -8.36
C LYS A 448 28.25 -4.55 -9.44
N ARG A 449 27.03 -4.08 -9.67
CA ARG A 449 26.68 -3.06 -10.64
C ARG A 449 26.66 -1.65 -10.07
N ILE A 450 26.72 -1.50 -8.74
CA ILE A 450 26.66 -0.19 -8.08
C ILE A 450 27.89 0.63 -8.47
N ARG A 451 27.65 1.81 -9.00
CA ARG A 451 28.63 2.87 -9.27
C ARG A 451 28.45 4.01 -8.27
N ARG A 452 29.52 4.80 -8.08
CA ARG A 452 29.55 5.93 -7.19
C ARG A 452 30.19 7.12 -7.87
N LEU A 453 29.76 8.32 -7.53
CA LEU A 453 30.46 9.53 -7.90
C LEU A 453 31.86 9.52 -7.26
N LYS A 454 32.88 9.90 -8.04
CA LYS A 454 34.21 10.22 -7.49
C LYS A 454 34.09 11.58 -6.81
N LEU A 455 34.44 11.66 -5.54
CA LEU A 455 34.46 12.89 -4.75
C LEU A 455 35.52 13.85 -5.27
#